data_a6c88bb34f37690ffe32693d9b877a59
#
_entry.id   a6c88bb34f37690ffe32693d9b877a59
#
_cell.length_a   1.000
_cell.length_b   1.000
_cell.length_c   1.000
_cell.angle_alpha   90.00
_cell.angle_beta   90.00
_cell.angle_gamma   90.00
#
_symmetry.space_group_name_H-M   'P 1'
#
loop_
_entity.id
_entity.type
_entity.pdbx_description
1 polymer ?
#
loop_
_entity_poly.entity_id
_entity_poly.type
_entity_poly.pdbx_seq_one_letter_code
_entity_poly.pdbx_strand_id
1 'polypeptide(L)'
;MAKIRTLFGKKLLPHHMLNFSEQLYDILVAEIELGRWQINDRLPGVIQLAKELDFGTKTIQKTYDRLKKDGYVKALGYRGTFLKSRHPQSSVVAGKIGMLISPDQTEDPLTLWYQHVIFQNAKKQNLVSEVKVLPVHLAASEINRRGQLFGDDVLGIISLTPWHMPVRFGDTEGTIPVVFLLPPFEIGVPKVSADIQEAYYELTSRVIRYGHRRVIFSEDSIEPDPRQTEIHRAGYIQAMRENALEVDESLIRASQSVNNQHLPSVIAHLREIIKQTQNIGPVAIVSGSLGRAMALTKAALAEGIRIPDDIGIVSIGSAPLDGDANQQITGMLPDFDAMTEMCMQLLQQQRNKGRSEFTEVRFRMHFVRGNTLACHGLDPFLIQDSIPENILRHDPQTLSEAVTTPSRKRKKAV
;
A
#
# COMPACT_ATOMS: atom_id res chain seq x y z
N MET A 1 -18.06 10.89 -8.77
CA MET A 1 -17.53 9.64 -8.19
C MET A 1 -16.97 8.80 -9.32
N ALA A 2 -15.68 8.51 -9.32
CA ALA A 2 -15.12 7.56 -10.27
C ALA A 2 -15.72 6.18 -10.00
N LYS A 3 -16.33 5.55 -11.02
CA LYS A 3 -16.95 4.25 -10.90
C LYS A 3 -15.86 3.22 -10.60
N ILE A 4 -15.92 2.58 -9.45
CA ILE A 4 -14.99 1.50 -9.10
C ILE A 4 -15.21 0.37 -10.10
N ARG A 5 -14.14 0.02 -10.82
CA ARG A 5 -14.15 -1.02 -11.84
C ARG A 5 -13.65 -2.32 -11.22
N THR A 6 -14.39 -3.38 -11.39
CA THR A 6 -14.02 -4.70 -10.87
C THR A 6 -14.05 -5.74 -11.98
N LEU A 7 -13.08 -6.61 -11.98
CA LEU A 7 -13.04 -7.78 -12.86
C LEU A 7 -12.76 -9.02 -12.03
N PHE A 8 -13.64 -10.02 -12.13
CA PHE A 8 -13.58 -11.29 -11.36
C PHE A 8 -13.46 -11.07 -9.85
N GLY A 9 -14.15 -10.04 -9.32
CA GLY A 9 -14.07 -9.66 -7.91
C GLY A 9 -12.84 -8.86 -7.51
N LYS A 10 -11.88 -8.66 -8.42
CA LYS A 10 -10.69 -7.84 -8.20
C LYS A 10 -10.92 -6.42 -8.69
N LYS A 11 -10.60 -5.44 -7.85
CA LYS A 11 -10.74 -4.01 -8.20
C LYS A 11 -9.56 -3.54 -9.03
N LEU A 12 -9.84 -2.61 -9.93
CA LEU A 12 -8.82 -1.94 -10.72
C LEU A 12 -8.44 -0.62 -10.06
N LEU A 13 -7.14 -0.41 -9.86
CA LEU A 13 -6.60 0.85 -9.41
C LEU A 13 -6.86 1.96 -10.44
N PRO A 14 -6.98 3.22 -10.01
CA PRO A 14 -7.04 4.34 -10.93
C PRO A 14 -5.86 4.36 -11.90
N HIS A 15 -6.08 4.80 -13.15
CA HIS A 15 -5.09 4.74 -14.24
C HIS A 15 -3.74 5.40 -13.93
N HIS A 16 -3.72 6.40 -13.06
CA HIS A 16 -2.54 7.15 -12.68
C HIS A 16 -1.63 6.43 -11.68
N MET A 17 -2.16 5.44 -10.95
CA MET A 17 -1.34 4.58 -10.09
C MET A 17 -0.71 3.45 -10.90
N LEU A 18 -1.47 2.88 -11.82
CA LEU A 18 -1.05 1.82 -12.71
C LEU A 18 -1.83 1.88 -14.01
N ASN A 19 -1.15 1.64 -15.13
CA ASN A 19 -1.80 1.57 -16.43
C ASN A 19 -2.86 0.47 -16.45
N PHE A 20 -4.09 0.81 -16.83
CA PHE A 20 -5.19 -0.15 -16.86
C PHE A 20 -4.92 -1.39 -17.72
N SER A 21 -4.17 -1.27 -18.80
CA SER A 21 -3.82 -2.44 -19.63
C SER A 21 -2.87 -3.39 -18.92
N GLU A 22 -2.04 -2.89 -18.01
CA GLU A 22 -1.14 -3.70 -17.17
C GLU A 22 -1.92 -4.40 -16.07
N GLN A 23 -2.74 -3.67 -15.33
CA GLN A 23 -3.59 -4.25 -14.31
C GLN A 23 -4.52 -5.34 -14.87
N LEU A 24 -5.14 -5.06 -16.02
CA LEU A 24 -6.01 -6.02 -16.69
C LEU A 24 -5.23 -7.25 -17.16
N TYR A 25 -4.01 -7.06 -17.65
CA TYR A 25 -3.13 -8.15 -18.02
C TYR A 25 -2.82 -9.03 -16.81
N ASP A 26 -2.42 -8.44 -15.69
CA ASP A 26 -2.06 -9.18 -14.47
C ASP A 26 -3.26 -9.95 -13.89
N ILE A 27 -4.44 -9.32 -13.87
CA ILE A 27 -5.67 -9.99 -13.43
C ILE A 27 -6.00 -11.18 -14.32
N LEU A 28 -5.94 -11.01 -15.64
CA LEU A 28 -6.24 -12.10 -16.58
C LEU A 28 -5.23 -13.23 -16.49
N VAL A 29 -3.94 -12.91 -16.37
CA VAL A 29 -2.88 -13.92 -16.17
C VAL A 29 -3.11 -14.69 -14.88
N ALA A 30 -3.33 -14.00 -13.75
CA ALA A 30 -3.59 -14.65 -12.47
C ALA A 30 -4.81 -15.60 -12.54
N GLU A 31 -5.90 -15.18 -13.16
CA GLU A 31 -7.10 -16.00 -13.30
C GLU A 31 -6.91 -17.19 -14.26
N ILE A 32 -6.08 -17.02 -15.30
CA ILE A 32 -5.67 -18.11 -16.21
C ILE A 32 -4.85 -19.15 -15.43
N GLU A 33 -3.85 -18.71 -14.70
CA GLU A 33 -2.93 -19.55 -13.93
C GLU A 33 -3.65 -20.28 -12.78
N LEU A 34 -4.61 -19.62 -12.13
CA LEU A 34 -5.49 -20.21 -11.12
C LEU A 34 -6.54 -21.17 -11.70
N GLY A 35 -6.63 -21.29 -13.02
CA GLY A 35 -7.46 -22.30 -13.68
C GLY A 35 -8.92 -21.89 -13.93
N ARG A 36 -9.25 -20.59 -13.95
CA ARG A 36 -10.59 -20.11 -14.31
C ARG A 36 -11.05 -20.60 -15.67
N TRP A 37 -10.13 -20.79 -16.62
CA TRP A 37 -10.41 -21.35 -17.95
C TRP A 37 -9.59 -22.62 -18.19
N GLN A 38 -10.19 -23.55 -18.91
CA GLN A 38 -9.50 -24.72 -19.45
C GLN A 38 -8.80 -24.35 -20.76
N ILE A 39 -7.80 -25.16 -21.15
CA ILE A 39 -7.14 -24.99 -22.46
C ILE A 39 -8.19 -25.12 -23.55
N ASN A 40 -8.19 -24.20 -24.51
CA ASN A 40 -9.16 -24.00 -25.58
C ASN A 40 -10.50 -23.40 -25.14
N ASP A 41 -10.68 -23.00 -23.89
CA ASP A 41 -11.83 -22.17 -23.53
C ASP A 41 -11.72 -20.78 -24.14
N ARG A 42 -12.88 -20.21 -24.44
CA ARG A 42 -12.98 -18.85 -24.98
C ARG A 42 -12.93 -17.84 -23.84
N LEU A 43 -12.01 -16.86 -23.97
CA LEU A 43 -11.95 -15.72 -23.06
C LEU A 43 -13.06 -14.70 -23.41
N PRO A 44 -13.44 -13.81 -22.47
CA PRO A 44 -14.37 -12.73 -22.74
C PRO A 44 -13.94 -11.89 -23.94
N GLY A 45 -14.89 -11.46 -24.77
CA GLY A 45 -14.59 -10.66 -25.96
C GLY A 45 -14.10 -9.25 -25.61
N VAL A 46 -13.24 -8.68 -26.46
CA VAL A 46 -12.71 -7.30 -26.27
C VAL A 46 -13.84 -6.28 -26.09
N ILE A 47 -14.90 -6.34 -26.93
CA ILE A 47 -16.04 -5.42 -26.84
C ILE A 47 -16.82 -5.64 -25.54
N GLN A 48 -17.00 -6.90 -25.13
CA GLN A 48 -17.68 -7.24 -23.89
C GLN A 48 -16.95 -6.68 -22.69
N LEU A 49 -15.65 -6.95 -22.55
CA LEU A 49 -14.84 -6.43 -21.45
C LEU A 49 -14.76 -4.90 -21.44
N ALA A 50 -14.65 -4.29 -22.62
CA ALA A 50 -14.66 -2.84 -22.75
C ALA A 50 -15.95 -2.23 -22.20
N LYS A 51 -17.09 -2.85 -22.46
CA LYS A 51 -18.40 -2.41 -21.95
C LYS A 51 -18.55 -2.68 -20.44
N GLU A 52 -18.14 -3.86 -19.97
CA GLU A 52 -18.22 -4.24 -18.53
C GLU A 52 -17.35 -3.34 -17.67
N LEU A 53 -16.14 -3.04 -18.13
CA LEU A 53 -15.16 -2.25 -17.38
C LEU A 53 -15.24 -0.75 -17.66
N ASP A 54 -16.09 -0.33 -18.60
CA ASP A 54 -16.18 1.07 -19.06
C ASP A 54 -14.83 1.61 -19.54
N PHE A 55 -14.14 0.80 -20.37
CA PHE A 55 -12.86 1.14 -20.99
C PHE A 55 -12.98 1.28 -22.50
N GLY A 56 -12.03 2.04 -23.07
CA GLY A 56 -11.85 2.03 -24.52
C GLY A 56 -11.41 0.65 -25.04
N THR A 57 -11.96 0.22 -26.15
CA THR A 57 -11.61 -1.07 -26.80
C THR A 57 -10.12 -1.20 -27.08
N LYS A 58 -9.41 -0.08 -27.34
CA LYS A 58 -7.96 -0.04 -27.55
C LYS A 58 -7.16 -0.53 -26.32
N THR A 59 -7.61 -0.17 -25.11
CA THR A 59 -6.98 -0.61 -23.85
C THR A 59 -7.08 -2.12 -23.69
N ILE A 60 -8.29 -2.66 -23.91
CA ILE A 60 -8.52 -4.11 -23.82
C ILE A 60 -7.76 -4.85 -24.93
N GLN A 61 -7.75 -4.31 -26.15
CA GLN A 61 -7.01 -4.89 -27.26
C GLN A 61 -5.50 -4.99 -26.96
N LYS A 62 -4.90 -3.91 -26.42
CA LYS A 62 -3.49 -3.89 -26.02
C LYS A 62 -3.17 -5.02 -25.02
N THR A 63 -4.06 -5.26 -24.07
CA THR A 63 -3.93 -6.36 -23.09
C THR A 63 -3.94 -7.72 -23.79
N TYR A 64 -4.90 -7.95 -24.70
CA TYR A 64 -5.01 -9.22 -25.43
C TYR A 64 -3.85 -9.45 -26.39
N ASP A 65 -3.32 -8.40 -27.01
CA ASP A 65 -2.14 -8.50 -27.87
C ASP A 65 -0.91 -8.91 -27.04
N ARG A 66 -0.78 -8.40 -25.81
CA ARG A 66 0.26 -8.81 -24.87
C ARG A 66 0.09 -10.27 -24.43
N LEU A 67 -1.11 -10.70 -24.03
CA LEU A 67 -1.40 -12.09 -23.69
C LEU A 67 -1.08 -13.05 -24.86
N LYS A 68 -1.34 -12.61 -26.10
CA LYS A 68 -1.02 -13.37 -27.31
C LYS A 68 0.48 -13.43 -27.53
N LYS A 69 1.19 -12.30 -27.40
CA LYS A 69 2.66 -12.21 -27.52
C LYS A 69 3.34 -13.12 -26.50
N ASP A 70 2.84 -13.13 -25.28
CA ASP A 70 3.38 -13.90 -24.15
C ASP A 70 2.92 -15.38 -24.20
N GLY A 71 2.07 -15.74 -25.16
CA GLY A 71 1.71 -17.12 -25.46
C GLY A 71 0.57 -17.73 -24.65
N TYR A 72 -0.09 -16.94 -23.78
CA TYR A 72 -1.24 -17.39 -23.00
C TYR A 72 -2.46 -17.70 -23.86
N VAL A 73 -2.69 -16.89 -24.91
CA VAL A 73 -3.89 -16.99 -25.74
C VAL A 73 -3.57 -17.10 -27.23
N LYS A 74 -4.54 -17.60 -28.00
CA LYS A 74 -4.56 -17.59 -29.45
C LYS A 74 -5.82 -16.92 -29.96
N ALA A 75 -5.70 -16.06 -30.96
CA ALA A 75 -6.83 -15.45 -31.63
C ALA A 75 -7.22 -16.29 -32.87
N LEU A 76 -8.50 -16.62 -32.98
CA LEU A 76 -9.05 -17.38 -34.10
C LEU A 76 -10.00 -16.51 -34.94
N GLY A 77 -9.53 -15.30 -35.29
CA GLY A 77 -10.29 -14.35 -36.09
C GLY A 77 -11.66 -14.02 -35.47
N TYR A 78 -12.73 -14.11 -36.23
CA TYR A 78 -14.09 -13.81 -35.78
C TYR A 78 -14.61 -14.78 -34.68
N ARG A 79 -13.97 -15.91 -34.50
CA ARG A 79 -14.34 -16.87 -33.42
C ARG A 79 -13.94 -16.38 -32.03
N GLY A 80 -13.03 -15.42 -31.93
CA GLY A 80 -12.60 -14.83 -30.65
C GLY A 80 -11.22 -15.29 -30.19
N THR A 81 -10.92 -15.03 -28.93
CA THR A 81 -9.66 -15.34 -28.29
C THR A 81 -9.84 -16.54 -27.35
N PHE A 82 -8.93 -17.50 -27.42
CA PHE A 82 -9.00 -18.77 -26.72
C PHE A 82 -7.72 -18.99 -25.90
N LEU A 83 -7.86 -19.62 -24.74
CA LEU A 83 -6.71 -20.02 -23.93
C LEU A 83 -5.87 -21.04 -24.69
N LYS A 84 -4.57 -20.74 -24.82
CA LYS A 84 -3.59 -21.59 -25.48
C LYS A 84 -2.76 -22.36 -24.45
N SER A 85 -2.30 -21.68 -23.42
CA SER A 85 -1.49 -22.26 -22.34
C SER A 85 -1.78 -21.51 -21.04
N ARG A 86 -1.73 -22.21 -19.92
CA ARG A 86 -1.75 -21.55 -18.59
C ARG A 86 -0.38 -21.01 -18.22
N HIS A 87 0.69 -21.70 -18.67
CA HIS A 87 2.07 -21.36 -18.41
C HIS A 87 2.86 -21.45 -19.72
N PRO A 88 2.81 -20.40 -20.56
CA PRO A 88 3.38 -20.43 -21.91
C PRO A 88 4.91 -20.45 -21.96
N GLN A 89 5.55 -19.91 -20.94
CA GLN A 89 7.00 -20.04 -20.78
C GLN A 89 7.20 -21.27 -19.90
N SER A 90 7.68 -22.35 -20.48
CA SER A 90 7.72 -23.71 -19.97
C SER A 90 8.49 -23.94 -18.67
N SER A 91 8.15 -23.20 -17.63
CA SER A 91 8.53 -23.52 -16.27
C SER A 91 7.32 -24.08 -15.54
N VAL A 92 7.45 -25.25 -15.02
CA VAL A 92 6.52 -25.81 -14.03
C VAL A 92 6.36 -24.74 -12.96
N VAL A 93 5.12 -24.32 -12.68
CA VAL A 93 4.84 -23.39 -11.57
C VAL A 93 5.46 -24.02 -10.33
N ALA A 94 6.41 -23.31 -9.72
CA ALA A 94 7.16 -23.84 -8.60
C ALA A 94 6.33 -23.93 -7.32
N GLY A 95 5.16 -23.28 -7.31
CA GLY A 95 4.23 -23.25 -6.18
C GLY A 95 3.45 -21.94 -6.13
N LYS A 96 2.81 -21.69 -4.99
CA LYS A 96 1.91 -20.58 -4.77
C LYS A 96 2.35 -19.73 -3.58
N ILE A 97 2.16 -18.42 -3.68
CA ILE A 97 2.24 -17.47 -2.54
C ILE A 97 0.83 -17.01 -2.19
N GLY A 98 0.44 -17.26 -0.95
CA GLY A 98 -0.80 -16.75 -0.38
C GLY A 98 -0.65 -15.29 0.06
N MET A 99 -1.68 -14.50 -0.10
CA MET A 99 -1.79 -13.16 0.44
C MET A 99 -3.08 -13.03 1.26
N LEU A 100 -2.94 -12.57 2.52
CA LEU A 100 -4.07 -12.34 3.41
C LEU A 100 -4.35 -10.86 3.56
N ILE A 101 -5.59 -10.47 3.33
CA ILE A 101 -6.11 -9.12 3.57
C ILE A 101 -7.42 -9.19 4.35
N SER A 102 -7.79 -8.10 5.02
CA SER A 102 -9.10 -7.94 5.66
C SER A 102 -10.13 -7.30 4.71
N PRO A 103 -11.44 -7.44 5.00
CA PRO A 103 -12.49 -6.86 4.15
C PRO A 103 -12.38 -5.35 3.95
N ASP A 104 -11.98 -4.60 4.96
CA ASP A 104 -11.74 -3.15 4.91
C ASP A 104 -10.58 -2.76 4.00
N GLN A 105 -9.61 -3.65 3.82
CA GLN A 105 -8.45 -3.44 2.94
C GLN A 105 -8.75 -3.73 1.46
N THR A 106 -9.89 -4.30 1.13
CA THR A 106 -10.21 -4.65 -0.27
C THR A 106 -10.37 -3.45 -1.19
N GLU A 107 -10.62 -2.29 -0.63
CA GLU A 107 -10.79 -1.02 -1.36
C GLU A 107 -9.64 -0.05 -1.13
N ASP A 108 -8.72 -0.38 -0.23
CA ASP A 108 -7.59 0.48 0.08
C ASP A 108 -6.59 0.52 -1.09
N PRO A 109 -6.28 1.71 -1.63
CA PRO A 109 -5.37 1.85 -2.76
C PRO A 109 -3.97 1.29 -2.51
N LEU A 110 -3.46 1.40 -1.28
CA LEU A 110 -2.14 0.88 -0.94
C LEU A 110 -2.14 -0.65 -0.93
N THR A 111 -3.18 -1.25 -0.37
CA THR A 111 -3.34 -2.72 -0.39
C THR A 111 -3.42 -3.27 -1.81
N LEU A 112 -4.17 -2.60 -2.69
CA LEU A 112 -4.23 -2.98 -4.11
C LEU A 112 -2.87 -2.84 -4.80
N TRP A 113 -2.09 -1.82 -4.45
CA TRP A 113 -0.72 -1.67 -4.92
C TRP A 113 0.17 -2.84 -4.45
N TYR A 114 0.12 -3.20 -3.16
CA TYR A 114 0.87 -4.35 -2.65
C TYR A 114 0.49 -5.65 -3.35
N GLN A 115 -0.80 -5.88 -3.60
CA GLN A 115 -1.25 -7.04 -4.37
C GLN A 115 -0.58 -7.09 -5.74
N HIS A 116 -0.53 -5.96 -6.44
CA HIS A 116 0.13 -5.87 -7.74
C HIS A 116 1.63 -6.20 -7.65
N VAL A 117 2.34 -5.58 -6.71
CA VAL A 117 3.79 -5.78 -6.58
C VAL A 117 4.12 -7.22 -6.16
N ILE A 118 3.36 -7.82 -5.24
CA ILE A 118 3.51 -9.22 -4.84
C ILE A 118 3.26 -10.13 -6.04
N PHE A 119 2.23 -9.86 -6.86
CA PHE A 119 1.97 -10.60 -8.08
C PHE A 119 3.17 -10.56 -9.05
N GLN A 120 3.72 -9.36 -9.30
CA GLN A 120 4.87 -9.19 -10.19
C GLN A 120 6.12 -9.93 -9.68
N ASN A 121 6.40 -9.86 -8.37
CA ASN A 121 7.54 -10.53 -7.77
C ASN A 121 7.35 -12.07 -7.73
N ALA A 122 6.15 -12.55 -7.45
CA ALA A 122 5.83 -13.98 -7.55
C ALA A 122 6.07 -14.48 -9.00
N LYS A 123 5.58 -13.73 -9.98
CA LYS A 123 5.76 -14.09 -11.40
C LYS A 123 7.22 -14.14 -11.82
N LYS A 124 8.09 -13.23 -11.35
CA LYS A 124 9.53 -13.26 -11.61
C LYS A 124 10.17 -14.58 -11.13
N GLN A 125 9.61 -15.21 -10.09
CA GLN A 125 10.09 -16.45 -9.49
C GLN A 125 9.32 -17.69 -9.96
N ASN A 126 8.49 -17.59 -11.01
CA ASN A 126 7.61 -18.65 -11.50
C ASN A 126 6.61 -19.15 -10.44
N LEU A 127 6.17 -18.27 -9.57
CA LEU A 127 5.14 -18.53 -8.56
C LEU A 127 3.83 -17.89 -8.97
N VAL A 128 2.72 -18.47 -8.51
CA VAL A 128 1.37 -17.86 -8.58
C VAL A 128 1.08 -17.16 -7.27
N SER A 129 0.45 -16.00 -7.31
CA SER A 129 -0.09 -15.34 -6.11
C SER A 129 -1.60 -15.50 -6.03
N GLU A 130 -2.10 -15.84 -4.85
CA GLU A 130 -3.52 -15.96 -4.57
C GLU A 130 -3.91 -15.09 -3.37
N VAL A 131 -4.94 -14.25 -3.53
CA VAL A 131 -5.42 -13.37 -2.46
C VAL A 131 -6.64 -13.99 -1.79
N LYS A 132 -6.63 -14.04 -0.46
CA LYS A 132 -7.80 -14.40 0.37
C LYS A 132 -8.18 -13.22 1.26
N VAL A 133 -9.46 -12.93 1.29
CA VAL A 133 -10.03 -11.93 2.18
C VAL A 133 -10.61 -12.65 3.38
N LEU A 134 -10.09 -12.34 4.56
CA LEU A 134 -10.52 -12.97 5.81
C LEU A 134 -11.13 -11.93 6.77
N PRO A 135 -12.29 -12.23 7.36
CA PRO A 135 -12.85 -11.39 8.42
C PRO A 135 -11.89 -11.28 9.62
N VAL A 136 -11.84 -10.10 10.22
CA VAL A 136 -10.93 -9.76 11.34
C VAL A 136 -11.04 -10.73 12.54
N HIS A 137 -12.17 -11.37 12.74
CA HIS A 137 -12.47 -12.22 13.88
C HIS A 137 -12.37 -13.73 13.60
N LEU A 138 -11.85 -14.12 12.42
CA LEU A 138 -11.59 -15.53 12.18
C LEU A 138 -10.55 -16.06 13.15
N ALA A 139 -10.88 -17.16 13.80
CA ALA A 139 -9.97 -17.79 14.73
C ALA A 139 -8.67 -18.22 14.04
N ALA A 140 -7.57 -17.97 14.69
CA ALA A 140 -6.23 -18.39 14.29
C ALA A 140 -6.13 -19.87 13.88
N SER A 141 -6.95 -20.73 14.49
CA SER A 141 -7.06 -22.15 14.15
C SER A 141 -7.48 -22.41 12.71
N GLU A 142 -8.23 -21.51 12.08
CA GLU A 142 -8.67 -21.67 10.68
C GLU A 142 -7.57 -21.30 9.69
N ILE A 143 -6.74 -20.32 10.03
CA ILE A 143 -5.59 -19.93 9.22
C ILE A 143 -4.51 -21.02 9.26
N ASN A 144 -4.38 -21.69 10.40
CA ASN A 144 -3.37 -22.75 10.61
C ASN A 144 -3.76 -24.09 9.99
N ARG A 145 -4.98 -24.28 9.50
CA ARG A 145 -5.36 -25.51 8.79
C ARG A 145 -4.71 -25.50 7.42
N ARG A 146 -3.62 -26.23 7.31
CA ARG A 146 -2.86 -26.45 6.07
C ARG A 146 -3.80 -26.90 4.96
N GLY A 147 -3.71 -26.27 3.78
CA GLY A 147 -4.47 -26.63 2.60
C GLY A 147 -5.89 -26.08 2.53
N GLN A 148 -6.49 -25.61 3.62
CA GLN A 148 -7.88 -25.15 3.57
C GLN A 148 -8.05 -23.77 2.94
N LEU A 149 -7.05 -22.86 3.10
CA LEU A 149 -7.13 -21.52 2.54
C LEU A 149 -6.57 -21.44 1.12
N PHE A 150 -5.39 -22.00 0.89
CA PHE A 150 -4.63 -21.82 -0.35
C PHE A 150 -4.32 -23.12 -1.11
N GLY A 151 -4.63 -24.29 -0.54
CA GLY A 151 -4.25 -25.60 -1.09
C GLY A 151 -2.86 -26.05 -0.65
N ASP A 152 -2.49 -27.28 -1.05
CA ASP A 152 -1.25 -27.93 -0.60
C ASP A 152 0.02 -27.40 -1.30
N ASP A 153 -0.14 -26.65 -2.39
CA ASP A 153 0.94 -26.09 -3.19
C ASP A 153 1.41 -24.71 -2.71
N VAL A 154 0.86 -24.19 -1.57
CA VAL A 154 1.28 -22.91 -1.02
C VAL A 154 2.66 -23.02 -0.36
N LEU A 155 3.55 -22.13 -0.77
CA LEU A 155 4.92 -22.07 -0.28
C LEU A 155 5.10 -21.14 0.91
N GLY A 156 4.22 -20.18 1.07
CA GLY A 156 4.22 -19.21 2.15
C GLY A 156 3.11 -18.21 2.01
N ILE A 157 2.89 -17.44 3.06
CA ILE A 157 1.82 -16.44 3.15
C ILE A 157 2.42 -15.08 3.49
N ILE A 158 2.04 -14.05 2.74
CA ILE A 158 2.28 -12.64 3.10
C ILE A 158 0.97 -12.09 3.68
N SER A 159 1.00 -11.66 4.94
CA SER A 159 -0.17 -11.08 5.61
C SER A 159 -0.05 -9.57 5.71
N LEU A 160 -1.01 -8.84 5.17
CA LEU A 160 -1.17 -7.39 5.35
C LEU A 160 -2.05 -7.05 6.56
N THR A 161 -2.61 -8.07 7.19
CA THR A 161 -3.51 -7.89 8.32
C THR A 161 -2.96 -8.62 9.55
N PRO A 162 -2.66 -7.87 10.63
CA PRO A 162 -2.17 -8.46 11.87
C PRO A 162 -3.28 -9.09 12.72
N TRP A 163 -4.52 -8.79 12.43
CA TRP A 163 -5.67 -9.21 13.22
C TRP A 163 -5.92 -10.72 13.22
N HIS A 164 -5.45 -11.40 12.19
CA HIS A 164 -5.57 -12.85 12.04
C HIS A 164 -4.40 -13.59 12.71
N MET A 165 -3.66 -12.92 13.59
CA MET A 165 -2.55 -13.56 14.28
C MET A 165 -3.03 -14.64 15.23
N PRO A 166 -2.62 -15.89 15.02
CA PRO A 166 -2.60 -16.84 16.09
C PRO A 166 -1.56 -16.38 17.11
N VAL A 167 -1.91 -16.42 18.36
CA VAL A 167 -1.02 -16.10 19.49
C VAL A 167 0.25 -16.98 19.47
N ARG A 168 0.30 -18.02 18.63
CA ARG A 168 1.42 -18.93 18.44
C ARG A 168 1.48 -19.44 16.99
N PHE A 169 2.15 -18.70 16.12
CA PHE A 169 2.70 -19.29 14.91
C PHE A 169 3.92 -20.08 15.31
N GLY A 170 3.78 -21.34 15.66
CA GLY A 170 5.04 -21.89 15.84
C GLY A 170 5.29 -23.18 16.56
N ASP A 171 4.36 -23.87 17.14
CA ASP A 171 4.64 -25.10 17.89
C ASP A 171 4.28 -26.38 17.13
N THR A 172 3.89 -26.30 15.85
CA THR A 172 3.53 -27.47 15.06
C THR A 172 4.48 -27.67 13.90
N GLU A 173 5.10 -28.83 13.83
CA GLU A 173 5.82 -29.32 12.65
C GLU A 173 4.91 -29.19 11.42
N GLY A 174 5.41 -28.54 10.37
CA GLY A 174 4.71 -28.43 9.10
C GLY A 174 3.79 -27.21 8.95
N THR A 175 3.98 -26.14 9.73
CA THR A 175 3.29 -24.86 9.50
C THR A 175 3.78 -24.16 8.23
N ILE A 176 2.85 -23.58 7.49
CA ILE A 176 3.17 -22.75 6.33
C ILE A 176 3.94 -21.50 6.82
N PRO A 177 5.07 -21.15 6.20
CA PRO A 177 5.76 -19.89 6.50
C PRO A 177 4.87 -18.68 6.34
N VAL A 178 4.95 -17.73 7.28
CA VAL A 178 4.19 -16.48 7.22
C VAL A 178 5.12 -15.31 7.50
N VAL A 179 4.96 -14.25 6.70
CA VAL A 179 5.63 -12.96 6.90
C VAL A 179 4.55 -11.87 6.93
N PHE A 180 4.65 -10.98 7.90
CA PHE A 180 3.76 -9.83 7.98
C PHE A 180 4.38 -8.64 7.25
N LEU A 181 3.60 -8.01 6.40
CA LEU A 181 3.96 -6.81 5.66
C LEU A 181 3.23 -5.61 6.29
N LEU A 182 4.01 -4.64 6.77
CA LEU A 182 3.53 -3.42 7.42
C LEU A 182 2.50 -3.68 8.55
N PRO A 183 2.81 -4.57 9.49
CA PRO A 183 1.91 -4.72 10.63
C PRO A 183 1.85 -3.40 11.42
N PRO A 184 0.66 -3.01 11.88
CA PRO A 184 0.47 -1.74 12.58
C PRO A 184 1.08 -1.70 13.97
N PHE A 185 1.55 -2.80 14.52
CA PHE A 185 2.14 -2.87 15.86
C PHE A 185 3.24 -3.93 15.95
N GLU A 186 3.97 -3.91 17.07
CA GLU A 186 5.02 -4.89 17.34
C GLU A 186 4.44 -6.28 17.54
N ILE A 187 4.91 -7.20 16.72
CA ILE A 187 4.52 -8.62 16.74
C ILE A 187 5.78 -9.48 16.80
N GLY A 188 5.73 -10.55 17.59
CA GLY A 188 6.86 -11.47 17.78
C GLY A 188 7.04 -12.50 16.67
N VAL A 189 6.86 -12.11 15.40
CA VAL A 189 6.92 -12.96 14.22
C VAL A 189 7.68 -12.26 13.09
N PRO A 190 8.16 -12.99 12.09
CA PRO A 190 8.85 -12.38 10.95
C PRO A 190 7.99 -11.30 10.27
N LYS A 191 8.56 -10.12 10.13
CA LYS A 191 7.87 -8.98 9.53
C LYS A 191 8.80 -8.10 8.70
N VAL A 192 8.20 -7.47 7.71
CA VAL A 192 8.78 -6.37 6.95
C VAL A 192 7.94 -5.13 7.25
N SER A 193 8.58 -4.11 7.80
CA SER A 193 7.93 -2.88 8.26
C SER A 193 8.59 -1.64 7.66
N ALA A 194 7.94 -0.49 7.82
CA ALA A 194 8.54 0.81 7.55
C ALA A 194 8.83 1.52 8.88
N ASP A 195 9.81 2.42 8.88
CA ASP A 195 10.09 3.28 10.02
C ASP A 195 9.10 4.46 10.02
N ILE A 196 7.93 4.21 10.60
CA ILE A 196 6.81 5.15 10.60
C ILE A 196 7.12 6.40 11.43
N GLN A 197 7.78 6.25 12.57
CA GLN A 197 8.16 7.40 13.40
C GLN A 197 9.10 8.32 12.65
N GLU A 198 10.14 7.77 12.02
CA GLU A 198 11.09 8.53 11.20
C GLU A 198 10.39 9.17 9.99
N ALA A 199 9.43 8.48 9.38
CA ALA A 199 8.67 9.02 8.27
C ALA A 199 7.83 10.24 8.66
N TYR A 200 7.17 10.24 9.82
CA TYR A 200 6.45 11.41 10.32
C TYR A 200 7.40 12.55 10.71
N TYR A 201 8.54 12.23 11.27
CA TYR A 201 9.59 13.21 11.57
C TYR A 201 10.08 13.90 10.28
N GLU A 202 10.48 13.13 9.28
CA GLU A 202 10.95 13.65 7.99
C GLU A 202 9.85 14.45 7.26
N LEU A 203 8.64 13.93 7.22
CA LEU A 203 7.51 14.61 6.56
C LEU A 203 7.23 15.96 7.22
N THR A 204 7.13 15.98 8.54
CA THR A 204 6.86 17.22 9.30
C THR A 204 8.01 18.21 9.14
N SER A 205 9.25 17.75 9.22
CA SER A 205 10.44 18.59 9.02
C SER A 205 10.46 19.22 7.62
N ARG A 206 10.03 18.49 6.58
CA ARG A 206 9.91 19.03 5.23
C ARG A 206 8.79 20.08 5.11
N VAL A 207 7.64 19.83 5.72
CA VAL A 207 6.55 20.82 5.79
C VAL A 207 7.06 22.13 6.39
N ILE A 208 7.82 22.05 7.47
CA ILE A 208 8.41 23.23 8.13
C ILE A 208 9.46 23.90 7.23
N ARG A 209 10.34 23.14 6.59
CA ARG A 209 11.32 23.66 5.63
C ARG A 209 10.67 24.34 4.42
N TYR A 210 9.49 23.89 4.00
CA TYR A 210 8.69 24.52 2.94
C TYR A 210 8.05 25.85 3.39
N GLY A 211 8.31 26.28 4.62
CA GLY A 211 7.89 27.58 5.14
C GLY A 211 6.57 27.58 5.91
N HIS A 212 5.96 26.42 6.10
CA HIS A 212 4.78 26.33 6.96
C HIS A 212 5.17 26.47 8.43
N ARG A 213 4.55 27.40 9.13
CA ARG A 213 4.81 27.69 10.55
C ARG A 213 3.70 27.21 11.46
N ARG A 214 2.53 26.98 10.92
CA ARG A 214 1.40 26.37 11.61
C ARG A 214 1.17 24.99 11.04
N VAL A 215 1.64 23.98 11.76
CA VAL A 215 1.55 22.59 11.35
C VAL A 215 0.60 21.88 12.30
N ILE A 216 -0.43 21.29 11.75
CA ILE A 216 -1.48 20.59 12.49
C ILE A 216 -1.30 19.11 12.28
N PHE A 217 -1.37 18.33 13.34
CA PHE A 217 -1.41 16.88 13.25
C PHE A 217 -2.87 16.40 13.35
N SER A 218 -3.38 15.84 12.26
CA SER A 218 -4.74 15.28 12.21
C SER A 218 -4.70 13.77 12.27
N GLU A 219 -4.90 13.23 13.46
CA GLU A 219 -4.95 11.79 13.69
C GLU A 219 -6.18 11.15 13.06
N ASP A 220 -6.05 9.87 12.72
CA ASP A 220 -7.19 9.05 12.33
C ASP A 220 -7.86 8.48 13.58
N SER A 221 -9.18 8.64 13.69
CA SER A 221 -9.93 8.16 14.87
C SER A 221 -10.16 6.65 14.88
N ILE A 222 -9.77 5.98 13.81
CA ILE A 222 -10.07 4.55 13.58
C ILE A 222 -8.86 3.66 13.88
N GLU A 223 -7.76 4.24 14.35
CA GLU A 223 -6.59 3.46 14.74
C GLU A 223 -6.98 2.52 15.91
N PRO A 224 -6.99 1.22 15.65
CA PRO A 224 -7.42 0.25 16.68
C PRO A 224 -6.38 0.03 17.76
N ASP A 225 -5.16 0.52 17.55
CA ASP A 225 -4.08 0.44 18.55
C ASP A 225 -3.55 1.83 18.92
N PRO A 226 -3.75 2.28 20.18
CA PRO A 226 -3.24 3.56 20.66
C PRO A 226 -1.73 3.74 20.50
N ARG A 227 -0.97 2.64 20.45
CA ARG A 227 0.49 2.69 20.26
C ARG A 227 0.90 3.20 18.89
N GLN A 228 0.09 2.98 17.87
CA GLN A 228 0.33 3.56 16.54
C GLN A 228 0.23 5.08 16.59
N THR A 229 -0.85 5.58 17.14
CA THR A 229 -1.05 7.01 17.34
C THR A 229 0.12 7.64 18.09
N GLU A 230 0.65 6.98 19.12
CA GLU A 230 1.84 7.44 19.86
C GLU A 230 3.10 7.49 18.97
N ILE A 231 3.32 6.51 18.12
CA ILE A 231 4.46 6.46 17.18
C ILE A 231 4.36 7.59 16.14
N HIS A 232 3.19 7.79 15.55
CA HIS A 232 2.94 8.87 14.59
C HIS A 232 3.18 10.24 15.23
N ARG A 233 2.58 10.44 16.39
CA ARG A 233 2.68 11.66 17.17
C ARG A 233 4.11 11.97 17.61
N ALA A 234 4.87 10.94 18.02
CA ALA A 234 6.26 11.09 18.44
C ALA A 234 7.14 11.68 17.33
N GLY A 235 7.00 11.20 16.10
CA GLY A 235 7.73 11.74 14.94
C GLY A 235 7.37 13.20 14.66
N TYR A 236 6.07 13.54 14.66
CA TYR A 236 5.60 14.92 14.51
C TYR A 236 6.14 15.83 15.60
N ILE A 237 6.00 15.47 16.88
CA ILE A 237 6.45 16.28 18.02
C ILE A 237 7.96 16.50 18.00
N GLN A 238 8.73 15.46 17.67
CA GLN A 238 10.17 15.55 17.52
C GLN A 238 10.55 16.59 16.46
N ALA A 239 9.94 16.53 15.27
CA ALA A 239 10.19 17.47 14.20
C ALA A 239 9.86 18.92 14.60
N MET A 240 8.72 19.15 15.27
CA MET A 240 8.33 20.48 15.75
C MET A 240 9.38 21.05 16.72
N ARG A 241 9.79 20.28 17.73
CA ARG A 241 10.77 20.70 18.73
C ARG A 241 12.13 20.99 18.15
N GLU A 242 12.65 20.14 17.27
CA GLU A 242 13.96 20.32 16.63
C GLU A 242 13.99 21.52 15.68
N ASN A 243 12.85 21.92 15.13
CA ASN A 243 12.72 23.13 14.33
C ASN A 243 12.28 24.37 15.14
N ALA A 244 12.37 24.32 16.46
CA ALA A 244 12.01 25.41 17.37
C ALA A 244 10.57 25.94 17.19
N LEU A 245 9.65 25.05 16.83
CA LEU A 245 8.22 25.35 16.79
C LEU A 245 7.54 24.81 18.07
N GLU A 246 6.61 25.57 18.57
CA GLU A 246 5.82 25.19 19.72
C GLU A 246 4.89 24.02 19.35
N VAL A 247 4.85 23.02 20.23
CA VAL A 247 3.89 21.91 20.12
C VAL A 247 2.62 22.34 20.87
N ASP A 248 1.65 22.78 20.12
CA ASP A 248 0.33 23.10 20.64
C ASP A 248 -0.55 21.86 20.63
N GLU A 249 -0.81 21.31 21.81
CA GLU A 249 -1.67 20.12 21.97
C GLU A 249 -3.07 20.31 21.39
N SER A 250 -3.56 21.55 21.31
CA SER A 250 -4.85 21.85 20.66
C SER A 250 -4.83 21.62 19.16
N LEU A 251 -3.63 21.58 18.54
CA LEU A 251 -3.43 21.29 17.12
C LEU A 251 -3.17 19.81 16.85
N ILE A 252 -2.98 19.03 17.89
CA ILE A 252 -2.93 17.57 17.79
C ILE A 252 -4.36 17.08 18.01
N ARG A 253 -5.02 16.77 16.93
CA ARG A 253 -6.45 16.44 16.98
C ARG A 253 -6.68 14.98 16.68
N ALA A 254 -6.95 14.21 17.77
CA ALA A 254 -7.64 12.95 17.63
C ALA A 254 -9.12 13.23 17.31
N SER A 255 -9.50 12.98 16.10
CA SER A 255 -10.89 13.13 15.70
C SER A 255 -11.67 11.88 16.11
N GLN A 256 -12.04 11.78 17.38
CA GLN A 256 -12.78 10.64 17.92
C GLN A 256 -14.17 10.41 17.29
N SER A 257 -14.60 11.28 16.42
CA SER A 257 -15.94 11.22 15.79
C SER A 257 -15.94 11.35 14.27
N VAL A 258 -14.78 11.45 13.62
CA VAL A 258 -14.74 11.68 12.17
C VAL A 258 -14.54 10.38 11.42
N ASN A 259 -15.63 9.80 10.97
CA ASN A 259 -15.58 8.76 9.96
C ASN A 259 -15.11 9.38 8.63
N ASN A 260 -13.96 8.95 8.11
CA ASN A 260 -13.41 9.43 6.84
C ASN A 260 -14.35 9.22 5.64
N GLN A 261 -15.32 8.31 5.77
CA GLN A 261 -16.36 8.08 4.77
C GLN A 261 -17.54 9.03 4.92
N HIS A 262 -17.65 9.75 6.06
CA HIS A 262 -18.76 10.67 6.32
C HIS A 262 -18.32 12.12 6.06
N LEU A 263 -18.39 12.53 4.80
CA LEU A 263 -17.91 13.84 4.34
C LEU A 263 -18.39 15.03 5.20
N PRO A 264 -19.66 15.12 5.67
CA PRO A 264 -20.09 16.23 6.55
C PRO A 264 -19.27 16.33 7.84
N SER A 265 -18.85 15.23 8.46
CA SER A 265 -18.04 15.30 9.68
C SER A 265 -16.60 15.72 9.38
N VAL A 266 -16.05 15.34 8.23
CA VAL A 266 -14.74 15.81 7.77
C VAL A 266 -14.75 17.29 7.46
N ILE A 267 -15.82 17.80 6.83
CA ILE A 267 -16.04 19.23 6.57
C ILE A 267 -16.10 20.02 7.89
N ALA A 268 -16.88 19.54 8.87
CA ALA A 268 -16.98 20.21 10.18
C ALA A 268 -15.61 20.28 10.88
N HIS A 269 -14.83 19.22 10.83
CA HIS A 269 -13.48 19.20 11.37
C HIS A 269 -12.54 20.17 10.64
N LEU A 270 -12.57 20.19 9.30
CA LEU A 270 -11.77 21.12 8.51
C LEU A 270 -12.12 22.58 8.80
N ARG A 271 -13.41 22.91 8.91
CA ARG A 271 -13.88 24.25 9.30
C ARG A 271 -13.35 24.68 10.67
N GLU A 272 -13.32 23.76 11.63
CA GLU A 272 -12.77 24.05 12.95
C GLU A 272 -11.26 24.32 12.88
N ILE A 273 -10.50 23.53 12.09
CA ILE A 273 -9.07 23.78 11.84
C ILE A 273 -8.88 25.19 11.26
N ILE A 274 -9.61 25.54 10.22
CA ILE A 274 -9.47 26.84 9.54
C ILE A 274 -9.82 27.98 10.49
N LYS A 275 -10.91 27.85 11.25
CA LYS A 275 -11.31 28.86 12.22
C LYS A 275 -10.22 29.15 13.26
N GLN A 276 -9.51 28.13 13.72
CA GLN A 276 -8.43 28.26 14.70
C GLN A 276 -7.14 28.78 14.09
N THR A 277 -6.98 28.70 12.78
CA THR A 277 -5.75 29.07 12.09
C THR A 277 -5.88 30.35 11.26
N GLN A 278 -7.04 30.99 11.27
CA GLN A 278 -7.25 32.27 10.57
C GLN A 278 -6.19 33.31 10.96
N ASN A 279 -5.59 33.92 9.96
CA ASN A 279 -4.58 35.01 10.09
C ASN A 279 -3.21 34.59 10.69
N ILE A 280 -2.87 33.29 10.72
CA ILE A 280 -1.63 32.82 11.37
C ILE A 280 -0.52 32.48 10.36
N GLY A 281 -0.71 32.71 9.08
CA GLY A 281 0.27 32.40 8.03
C GLY A 281 0.04 31.04 7.35
N PRO A 282 1.02 30.53 6.59
CA PRO A 282 0.87 29.28 5.86
C PRO A 282 0.60 28.09 6.77
N VAL A 283 -0.55 27.44 6.58
CA VAL A 283 -1.02 26.29 7.38
C VAL A 283 -0.78 25.00 6.60
N ALA A 284 -0.37 23.95 7.29
CA ALA A 284 -0.37 22.60 6.73
C ALA A 284 -0.92 21.57 7.72
N ILE A 285 -1.58 20.56 7.20
CA ILE A 285 -2.06 19.40 7.95
C ILE A 285 -1.17 18.19 7.61
N VAL A 286 -0.53 17.63 8.63
CA VAL A 286 0.09 16.29 8.59
C VAL A 286 -0.99 15.30 8.99
N SER A 287 -1.40 14.47 8.07
CA SER A 287 -2.48 13.52 8.27
C SER A 287 -1.98 12.18 8.80
N GLY A 288 -2.73 11.58 9.73
CA GLY A 288 -2.42 10.29 10.32
C GLY A 288 -2.53 9.10 9.34
N SER A 289 -3.26 9.28 8.23
CA SER A 289 -3.36 8.25 7.19
C SER A 289 -3.62 8.86 5.81
N LEU A 290 -3.35 8.09 4.75
CA LEU A 290 -3.68 8.49 3.38
C LEU A 290 -5.20 8.65 3.20
N GLY A 291 -5.99 7.75 3.76
CA GLY A 291 -7.47 7.84 3.71
C GLY A 291 -7.98 9.13 4.33
N ARG A 292 -7.38 9.54 5.45
CA ARG A 292 -7.69 10.81 6.11
C ARG A 292 -7.30 12.02 5.25
N ALA A 293 -6.12 12.01 4.65
CA ALA A 293 -5.67 13.07 3.75
C ALA A 293 -6.61 13.22 2.54
N MET A 294 -7.01 12.12 1.94
CA MET A 294 -7.97 12.12 0.83
C MET A 294 -9.33 12.68 1.24
N ALA A 295 -9.82 12.33 2.42
CA ALA A 295 -11.08 12.84 2.95
C ALA A 295 -11.01 14.36 3.22
N LEU A 296 -9.91 14.84 3.82
CA LEU A 296 -9.67 16.27 4.05
C LEU A 296 -9.59 17.04 2.74
N THR A 297 -8.94 16.50 1.72
CA THR A 297 -8.87 17.13 0.40
C THR A 297 -10.24 17.24 -0.25
N LYS A 298 -11.07 16.20 -0.17
CA LYS A 298 -12.46 16.26 -0.65
C LYS A 298 -13.30 17.27 0.09
N ALA A 299 -13.12 17.36 1.40
CA ALA A 299 -13.80 18.36 2.23
C ALA A 299 -13.37 19.78 1.86
N ALA A 300 -12.08 20.01 1.64
CA ALA A 300 -11.56 21.31 1.21
C ALA A 300 -12.15 21.73 -0.15
N LEU A 301 -12.17 20.83 -1.13
CA LEU A 301 -12.78 21.10 -2.43
C LEU A 301 -14.28 21.44 -2.32
N ALA A 302 -15.02 20.73 -1.45
CA ALA A 302 -16.44 20.99 -1.22
C ALA A 302 -16.70 22.36 -0.58
N GLU A 303 -15.75 22.88 0.21
CA GLU A 303 -15.81 24.17 0.88
C GLU A 303 -15.18 25.32 0.08
N GLY A 304 -14.67 25.04 -1.13
CA GLY A 304 -13.99 26.04 -1.96
C GLY A 304 -12.62 26.48 -1.43
N ILE A 305 -12.00 25.67 -0.56
CA ILE A 305 -10.67 25.90 0.00
C ILE A 305 -9.64 25.40 -1.00
N ARG A 306 -8.68 26.24 -1.34
CA ARG A 306 -7.66 25.94 -2.33
C ARG A 306 -6.51 25.15 -1.69
N ILE A 307 -6.19 24.00 -2.26
CA ILE A 307 -5.02 23.22 -1.94
C ILE A 307 -4.07 23.33 -3.12
N PRO A 308 -2.80 23.72 -2.93
CA PRO A 308 -2.11 23.97 -1.66
C PRO A 308 -2.14 25.42 -1.16
N ASP A 309 -2.82 26.36 -1.82
CA ASP A 309 -2.68 27.81 -1.60
C ASP A 309 -3.18 28.27 -0.24
N ASP A 310 -4.35 27.80 0.18
CA ASP A 310 -4.97 28.19 1.46
C ASP A 310 -4.53 27.25 2.59
N ILE A 311 -4.34 25.96 2.28
CA ILE A 311 -3.91 24.94 3.23
C ILE A 311 -3.12 23.82 2.52
N GLY A 312 -2.00 23.42 3.11
CA GLY A 312 -1.25 22.24 2.70
C GLY A 312 -1.80 20.97 3.35
N ILE A 313 -1.81 19.85 2.64
CA ILE A 313 -2.19 18.53 3.19
C ILE A 313 -1.13 17.52 2.78
N VAL A 314 -0.55 16.82 3.77
CA VAL A 314 0.44 15.77 3.55
C VAL A 314 0.10 14.52 4.37
N SER A 315 0.61 13.35 3.96
CA SER A 315 0.35 12.09 4.68
C SER A 315 1.49 11.08 4.59
N ILE A 316 1.43 10.07 5.44
CA ILE A 316 2.09 8.80 5.15
C ILE A 316 1.24 8.09 4.09
N GLY A 317 1.89 7.75 2.99
CA GLY A 317 1.22 7.38 1.75
C GLY A 317 1.09 8.56 0.79
N SER A 318 1.03 8.27 -0.49
CA SER A 318 0.79 9.23 -1.56
C SER A 318 -0.13 8.59 -2.59
N ALA A 319 -1.15 9.31 -2.99
CA ALA A 319 -2.08 8.85 -4.01
C ALA A 319 -2.62 10.04 -4.78
N PRO A 320 -3.00 9.83 -6.04
CA PRO A 320 -3.68 10.86 -6.81
C PRO A 320 -5.08 11.12 -6.31
N LEU A 321 -5.51 12.37 -6.47
CA LEU A 321 -6.81 12.84 -6.05
C LEU A 321 -7.86 12.56 -7.13
N ASP A 322 -8.95 11.91 -6.74
CA ASP A 322 -10.19 11.70 -7.53
C ASP A 322 -10.01 11.28 -9.01
N GLY A 323 -8.91 10.56 -9.30
CA GLY A 323 -8.64 10.09 -10.65
C GLY A 323 -7.94 11.09 -11.55
N ASP A 324 -7.59 12.27 -11.05
CA ASP A 324 -6.75 13.21 -11.77
C ASP A 324 -5.27 12.91 -11.51
N ALA A 325 -4.58 12.38 -12.51
CA ALA A 325 -3.15 12.07 -12.46
C ALA A 325 -2.27 13.30 -12.20
N ASN A 326 -2.81 14.50 -12.41
CA ASN A 326 -2.09 15.74 -12.19
C ASN A 326 -2.20 16.26 -10.75
N GLN A 327 -3.05 15.66 -9.92
CA GLN A 327 -3.22 16.04 -8.53
C GLN A 327 -2.90 14.86 -7.60
N GLN A 328 -1.75 14.91 -6.97
CA GLN A 328 -1.25 13.86 -6.08
C GLN A 328 -1.02 14.40 -4.68
N ILE A 329 -1.40 13.62 -3.66
CA ILE A 329 -1.08 13.94 -2.27
C ILE A 329 0.43 13.86 -2.07
N THR A 330 1.00 14.93 -1.52
CA THR A 330 2.39 14.96 -1.06
C THR A 330 2.54 14.06 0.16
N GLY A 331 3.53 13.16 0.16
CA GLY A 331 3.66 12.23 1.28
C GLY A 331 4.94 11.42 1.30
N MET A 332 4.96 10.41 2.15
CA MET A 332 6.06 9.45 2.27
C MET A 332 5.62 8.10 1.77
N LEU A 333 6.43 7.44 0.95
CA LEU A 333 6.18 6.09 0.44
C LEU A 333 7.37 5.18 0.75
N PRO A 334 7.14 3.93 1.15
CA PRO A 334 8.20 2.94 1.21
C PRO A 334 8.52 2.40 -0.19
N ASP A 335 9.68 1.76 -0.33
CA ASP A 335 10.00 0.96 -1.52
C ASP A 335 9.20 -0.34 -1.49
N PHE A 336 8.04 -0.34 -2.13
CA PHE A 336 7.13 -1.48 -2.16
C PHE A 336 7.75 -2.72 -2.82
N ASP A 337 8.54 -2.54 -3.88
CA ASP A 337 9.21 -3.64 -4.57
C ASP A 337 10.23 -4.30 -3.65
N ALA A 338 11.11 -3.53 -3.03
CA ALA A 338 12.11 -4.06 -2.10
C ALA A 338 11.47 -4.70 -0.85
N MET A 339 10.39 -4.13 -0.31
CA MET A 339 9.68 -4.72 0.82
C MET A 339 9.03 -6.07 0.48
N THR A 340 8.38 -6.17 -0.66
CA THR A 340 7.73 -7.43 -1.07
C THR A 340 8.76 -8.48 -1.47
N GLU A 341 9.86 -8.09 -2.09
CA GLU A 341 10.99 -8.99 -2.36
C GLU A 341 11.59 -9.53 -1.06
N MET A 342 11.76 -8.69 -0.04
CA MET A 342 12.21 -9.11 1.29
C MET A 342 11.22 -10.09 1.93
N CYS A 343 9.90 -9.88 1.80
CA CYS A 343 8.92 -10.86 2.26
C CYS A 343 9.15 -12.24 1.61
N MET A 344 9.37 -12.27 0.30
CA MET A 344 9.64 -13.51 -0.44
C MET A 344 10.93 -14.20 0.05
N GLN A 345 11.99 -13.43 0.30
CA GLN A 345 13.26 -13.94 0.84
C GLN A 345 13.07 -14.54 2.24
N LEU A 346 12.33 -13.87 3.12
CA LEU A 346 12.04 -14.36 4.46
C LEU A 346 11.19 -15.64 4.44
N LEU A 347 10.21 -15.75 3.54
CA LEU A 347 9.45 -16.97 3.34
C LEU A 347 10.35 -18.12 2.89
N GLN A 348 11.25 -17.86 1.96
CA GLN A 348 12.21 -18.87 1.48
C GLN A 348 13.19 -19.31 2.58
N GLN A 349 13.67 -18.37 3.41
CA GLN A 349 14.53 -18.69 4.55
C GLN A 349 13.82 -19.59 5.56
N GLN A 350 12.57 -19.29 5.91
CA GLN A 350 11.78 -20.12 6.82
C GLN A 350 11.56 -21.54 6.29
N ARG A 351 11.38 -21.69 4.99
CA ARG A 351 11.26 -23.01 4.35
C ARG A 351 12.53 -23.83 4.41
N ASN A 352 13.68 -23.19 4.19
CA ASN A 352 14.96 -23.88 4.06
C ASN A 352 15.61 -24.22 5.43
N LYS A 353 15.42 -23.36 6.42
CA LYS A 353 16.11 -23.45 7.71
C LYS A 353 15.21 -23.91 8.86
N GLY A 354 13.92 -24.18 8.58
CA GLY A 354 12.93 -24.27 9.63
C GLY A 354 12.68 -22.88 10.25
N ARG A 355 12.12 -22.85 11.46
CA ARG A 355 11.87 -21.57 12.13
C ARG A 355 13.14 -20.74 12.22
N SER A 356 13.12 -19.55 11.59
CA SER A 356 14.09 -18.53 11.93
C SER A 356 13.69 -17.87 13.24
N GLU A 357 14.69 -17.49 14.06
CA GLU A 357 14.48 -16.52 15.12
C GLU A 357 13.73 -15.30 14.56
N PHE A 358 12.94 -14.65 15.41
CA PHE A 358 12.24 -13.41 15.08
C PHE A 358 13.10 -12.48 14.21
N THR A 359 12.66 -12.20 13.01
CA THR A 359 13.35 -11.31 12.06
C THR A 359 12.44 -10.15 11.71
N GLU A 360 12.89 -8.96 12.06
CA GLU A 360 12.29 -7.71 11.59
C GLU A 360 13.23 -7.03 10.62
N VAL A 361 12.71 -6.64 9.47
CA VAL A 361 13.40 -5.80 8.51
C VAL A 361 12.60 -4.50 8.37
N ARG A 362 13.25 -3.36 8.67
CA ARG A 362 12.64 -2.03 8.56
C ARG A 362 13.21 -1.31 7.36
N PHE A 363 12.30 -0.70 6.59
CA PHE A 363 12.62 0.12 5.45
C PHE A 363 12.38 1.60 5.77
N ARG A 364 13.27 2.46 5.26
CA ARG A 364 13.01 3.90 5.25
C ARG A 364 11.94 4.23 4.23
N MET A 365 11.19 5.28 4.50
CA MET A 365 10.24 5.83 3.56
C MET A 365 10.87 7.01 2.79
N HIS A 366 10.42 7.22 1.57
CA HIS A 366 10.91 8.27 0.68
C HIS A 366 9.84 9.32 0.48
N PHE A 367 10.28 10.58 0.44
CA PHE A 367 9.38 11.70 0.18
C PHE A 367 8.95 11.72 -1.30
N VAL A 368 7.65 11.82 -1.51
CA VAL A 368 7.03 11.97 -2.83
C VAL A 368 6.35 13.32 -2.89
N ARG A 369 6.87 14.19 -3.75
CA ARG A 369 6.28 15.50 -3.96
C ARG A 369 5.03 15.36 -4.82
N GLY A 370 3.89 15.73 -4.25
CA GLY A 370 2.62 15.91 -4.95
C GLY A 370 2.29 17.40 -5.11
N ASN A 371 1.00 17.69 -5.28
CA ASN A 371 0.49 19.04 -5.53
C ASN A 371 -0.21 19.62 -4.29
N THR A 372 -0.22 18.92 -3.16
CA THR A 372 -0.99 19.31 -1.98
C THR A 372 -0.17 20.06 -0.93
N LEU A 373 1.08 20.44 -1.23
CA LEU A 373 1.94 21.23 -0.36
C LEU A 373 2.62 22.34 -1.15
N ALA A 374 2.35 23.59 -0.78
CA ALA A 374 3.01 24.76 -1.34
C ALA A 374 4.39 24.98 -0.69
N CYS A 375 5.27 25.67 -1.41
CA CYS A 375 6.55 26.14 -0.88
C CYS A 375 6.47 27.65 -0.65
N HIS A 376 6.64 28.08 0.60
CA HIS A 376 6.59 29.47 1.01
C HIS A 376 7.97 29.99 1.39
N GLY A 377 8.61 30.72 0.51
CA GLY A 377 9.81 31.52 0.85
C GLY A 377 11.17 30.81 0.75
N LEU A 378 11.27 29.60 0.26
CA LEU A 378 12.52 28.95 -0.11
C LEU A 378 12.56 28.73 -1.62
N ASP A 379 13.76 28.88 -2.21
CA ASP A 379 13.97 28.49 -3.60
C ASP A 379 13.72 26.99 -3.74
N PRO A 380 12.73 26.56 -4.55
CA PRO A 380 12.43 25.16 -4.75
C PRO A 380 13.61 24.33 -5.26
N PHE A 381 14.60 24.96 -5.90
CA PHE A 381 15.83 24.32 -6.39
C PHE A 381 16.86 24.05 -5.29
N LEU A 382 16.78 24.70 -4.14
CA LEU A 382 17.65 24.43 -2.98
C LEU A 382 17.14 23.27 -2.13
N ILE A 383 15.90 22.84 -2.33
CA ILE A 383 15.35 21.66 -1.70
C ILE A 383 15.66 20.50 -2.66
N GLN A 384 16.74 19.78 -2.41
CA GLN A 384 17.04 18.54 -3.13
C GLN A 384 15.97 17.48 -2.79
N ASP A 385 14.80 17.63 -3.36
CA ASP A 385 13.73 16.62 -3.39
C ASP A 385 13.93 15.71 -4.61
N SER A 386 15.16 15.37 -4.95
CA SER A 386 15.41 14.36 -5.98
C SER A 386 14.91 13.03 -5.44
N ILE A 387 13.76 12.58 -5.97
CA ILE A 387 13.49 11.16 -6.02
C ILE A 387 14.69 10.58 -6.76
N PRO A 388 15.50 9.71 -6.15
CA PRO A 388 16.53 9.02 -6.89
C PRO A 388 15.82 8.34 -8.07
N GLU A 389 16.26 8.60 -9.30
CA GLU A 389 15.67 7.99 -10.52
C GLU A 389 15.67 6.45 -10.46
N ASN A 390 16.42 5.88 -9.54
CA ASN A 390 16.55 4.46 -9.25
C ASN A 390 15.29 3.85 -8.59
N ILE A 391 14.42 4.63 -7.96
CA ILE A 391 13.15 4.11 -7.42
C ILE A 391 12.21 3.73 -8.57
N LEU A 392 12.40 4.31 -9.74
CA LEU A 392 11.67 3.95 -10.97
C LEU A 392 12.43 2.93 -11.84
N ARG A 393 13.69 2.63 -11.53
CA ARG A 393 14.52 1.66 -12.26
C ARG A 393 15.30 0.82 -11.26
N HIS A 394 14.96 -0.44 -11.18
CA HIS A 394 15.62 -1.45 -10.38
C HIS A 394 17.15 -1.43 -10.54
N ASP A 395 17.87 -1.04 -9.50
CA ASP A 395 19.28 -1.38 -9.32
C ASP A 395 19.39 -2.35 -8.14
N PRO A 396 19.82 -3.61 -8.36
CA PRO A 396 19.95 -4.62 -7.30
C PRO A 396 21.03 -4.31 -6.27
N GLN A 397 21.82 -3.25 -6.44
CA GLN A 397 22.94 -2.94 -5.55
C GLN A 397 22.56 -2.12 -4.32
N THR A 398 21.35 -1.57 -4.23
CA THR A 398 20.90 -0.82 -3.05
C THR A 398 20.41 -1.68 -1.88
N LEU A 399 20.40 -3.00 -2.02
CA LEU A 399 20.02 -3.94 -0.95
C LEU A 399 21.00 -4.01 0.23
N SER A 400 22.16 -3.31 0.18
CA SER A 400 23.17 -3.37 1.25
C SER A 400 22.91 -2.42 2.45
N GLU A 401 21.91 -1.55 2.40
CA GLU A 401 21.62 -0.58 3.45
C GLU A 401 20.38 -0.91 4.30
N ALA A 402 19.85 -2.13 4.19
CA ALA A 402 18.88 -2.62 5.16
C ALA A 402 19.58 -2.81 6.51
N VAL A 403 19.36 -1.87 7.43
CA VAL A 403 19.94 -1.94 8.77
C VAL A 403 19.28 -3.09 9.53
N THR A 404 19.94 -4.23 9.59
CA THR A 404 19.62 -5.28 10.56
C THR A 404 20.01 -4.76 11.95
N THR A 405 19.06 -4.29 12.71
CA THR A 405 19.29 -3.91 14.11
C THR A 405 19.13 -5.17 14.96
N PRO A 406 20.18 -5.68 15.62
CA PRO A 406 20.02 -6.77 16.58
C PRO A 406 19.22 -6.26 17.77
N SER A 407 18.17 -7.00 18.15
CA SER A 407 17.36 -6.69 19.33
C SER A 407 18.25 -6.57 20.58
N ARG A 408 18.23 -5.43 21.25
CA ARG A 408 18.87 -5.24 22.56
C ARG A 408 18.27 -6.24 23.54
N LYS A 409 19.05 -7.26 23.91
CA LYS A 409 18.74 -8.13 25.05
C LYS A 409 18.54 -7.25 26.30
N ARG A 410 17.30 -7.17 26.78
CA ARG A 410 17.05 -6.63 28.12
C ARG A 410 17.78 -7.52 29.12
N LYS A 411 18.86 -7.03 29.74
CA LYS A 411 19.43 -7.65 30.92
C LYS A 411 18.38 -7.61 32.04
N LYS A 412 17.95 -8.77 32.52
CA LYS A 412 17.22 -8.89 33.75
C LYS A 412 18.13 -8.35 34.85
N ALA A 413 17.70 -7.28 35.53
CA ALA A 413 18.25 -6.92 36.80
C ALA A 413 17.73 -7.92 37.83
N VAL A 414 18.64 -8.46 38.60
CA VAL A 414 18.41 -9.29 39.81
C VAL A 414 17.82 -8.40 40.89
#